data_f85e59ff6a6f77c021b6ee1db61cb939
#
_entry.id   f85e59ff6a6f77c021b6ee1db61cb939
#
_cell.length_a   1.000
_cell.length_b   1.000
_cell.length_c   1.000
_cell.angle_alpha   90.00
_cell.angle_beta   90.00
_cell.angle_gamma   90.00
#
_symmetry.space_group_name_H-M   'P 1'
#
loop_
_entity.id
_entity.type
_entity.pdbx_description
1 polymer ?
#
loop_
_entity_poly.entity_id
_entity_poly.type
_entity_poly.pdbx_seq_one_letter_code
_entity_poly.pdbx_strand_id
1 'polypeptide(L)'
;HAILDIDVKFLPDPKDPEKKVTSAPLYEHLLRAIDKALSRFSSRGLPLIGECDWNDGLSHVGNKWKGETIWLGHFLYGILSRIAPLMKQRGDTAKAKDYLRRAELLKEAINQYAWDGEWYWRATKDNGEILGSKNCERGKIFLNAQTWAVICGTATPERAKTAMASAKKWL
;
A
#
# COMPACT_ATOMS: atom_id res chain seq x y z
N HIS A 1 -13.38 -7.63 -19.74
CA HIS A 1 -13.68 -6.19 -19.70
C HIS A 1 -15.15 -5.89 -19.33
N ALA A 2 -16.13 -6.69 -19.77
CA ALA A 2 -17.56 -6.47 -19.51
C ALA A 2 -17.94 -6.27 -18.03
N ILE A 3 -17.28 -6.98 -17.11
CA ILE A 3 -17.55 -6.84 -15.67
C ILE A 3 -17.22 -5.44 -15.14
N LEU A 4 -16.24 -4.76 -15.73
CA LEU A 4 -15.84 -3.42 -15.30
C LEU A 4 -16.82 -2.32 -15.74
N ASP A 5 -17.71 -2.64 -16.66
CA ASP A 5 -18.72 -1.71 -17.18
C ASP A 5 -20.07 -1.86 -16.47
N ILE A 6 -20.18 -2.84 -15.54
CA ILE A 6 -21.37 -3.04 -14.73
C ILE A 6 -21.51 -1.91 -13.72
N ASP A 7 -22.67 -1.25 -13.71
CA ASP A 7 -23.00 -0.23 -12.73
C ASP A 7 -23.20 -0.84 -11.34
N VAL A 8 -22.49 -0.30 -10.37
CA VAL A 8 -22.55 -0.70 -8.97
C VAL A 8 -22.91 0.53 -8.13
N LYS A 9 -23.81 0.35 -7.16
CA LYS A 9 -24.16 1.41 -6.19
C LYS A 9 -23.00 1.67 -5.25
N PHE A 10 -22.74 2.93 -4.95
CA PHE A 10 -21.89 3.31 -3.82
C PHE A 10 -22.58 2.98 -2.50
N LEU A 11 -21.80 2.75 -1.45
CA LEU A 11 -22.35 2.62 -0.11
C LEU A 11 -22.96 3.98 0.33
N PRO A 12 -24.04 3.96 1.14
CA PRO A 12 -24.55 5.16 1.77
C PRO A 12 -23.45 5.88 2.55
N ASP A 13 -23.49 7.22 2.55
CA ASP A 13 -22.60 8.01 3.40
C ASP A 13 -23.04 7.83 4.87
N PRO A 14 -22.19 7.27 5.75
CA PRO A 14 -22.58 7.05 7.15
C PRO A 14 -22.84 8.37 7.91
N LYS A 15 -22.35 9.51 7.40
CA LYS A 15 -22.59 10.85 7.97
C LYS A 15 -23.82 11.54 7.40
N ASP A 16 -24.34 11.03 6.30
CA ASP A 16 -25.51 11.56 5.61
C ASP A 16 -26.30 10.40 4.97
N PRO A 17 -27.00 9.59 5.80
CA PRO A 17 -27.72 8.40 5.30
C PRO A 17 -28.89 8.71 4.37
N GLU A 18 -29.40 9.94 4.38
CA GLU A 18 -30.48 10.39 3.50
C GLU A 18 -29.97 10.84 2.12
N LYS A 19 -28.66 11.00 1.97
CA LYS A 19 -28.06 11.35 0.69
C LYS A 19 -28.34 10.27 -0.35
N LYS A 20 -28.86 10.71 -1.50
CA LYS A 20 -29.15 9.80 -2.62
C LYS A 20 -27.94 8.99 -3.01
N VAL A 21 -28.04 7.67 -2.91
CA VAL A 21 -27.01 6.74 -3.34
C VAL A 21 -26.92 6.79 -4.87
N THR A 22 -25.73 7.05 -5.38
CA THR A 22 -25.43 7.03 -6.81
C THR A 22 -24.81 5.70 -7.21
N SER A 23 -24.82 5.40 -8.52
CA SER A 23 -24.10 4.27 -9.09
C SER A 23 -23.08 4.75 -10.10
N ALA A 24 -22.09 3.92 -10.35
CA ALA A 24 -21.10 4.12 -11.40
C ALA A 24 -20.55 2.75 -11.86
N PRO A 25 -19.90 2.68 -13.03
CA PRO A 25 -19.22 1.46 -13.45
C PRO A 25 -18.21 0.98 -12.40
N LEU A 26 -18.06 -0.33 -12.23
CA LEU A 26 -17.10 -0.92 -11.30
C LEU A 26 -15.69 -0.37 -11.52
N TYR A 27 -15.30 -0.08 -12.75
CA TYR A 27 -14.04 0.56 -13.10
C TYR A 27 -13.83 1.88 -12.36
N GLU A 28 -14.86 2.72 -12.30
CA GLU A 28 -14.77 4.00 -11.59
C GLU A 28 -14.62 3.79 -10.08
N HIS A 29 -15.30 2.80 -9.50
CA HIS A 29 -15.09 2.44 -8.08
C HIS A 29 -13.63 2.08 -7.80
N LEU A 30 -13.00 1.28 -8.67
CA LEU A 30 -11.58 0.94 -8.54
C LEU A 30 -10.68 2.17 -8.58
N LEU A 31 -10.91 3.08 -9.54
CA LEU A 31 -10.11 4.30 -9.65
C LEU A 31 -10.28 5.20 -8.44
N ARG A 32 -11.50 5.40 -7.94
CA ARG A 32 -11.78 6.21 -6.73
C ARG A 32 -11.10 5.61 -5.50
N ALA A 33 -11.10 4.28 -5.34
CA ALA A 33 -10.42 3.61 -4.24
C ALA A 33 -8.91 3.81 -4.29
N ILE A 34 -8.31 3.66 -5.47
CA ILE A 34 -6.87 3.89 -5.69
C ILE A 34 -6.51 5.36 -5.45
N ASP A 35 -7.25 6.31 -6.02
CA ASP A 35 -7.01 7.74 -5.84
C ASP A 35 -7.12 8.13 -4.36
N LYS A 36 -8.05 7.53 -3.63
CA LYS A 36 -8.18 7.71 -2.17
C LYS A 36 -6.95 7.20 -1.43
N ALA A 37 -6.44 6.03 -1.77
CA ALA A 37 -5.20 5.51 -1.19
C ALA A 37 -4.02 6.44 -1.51
N LEU A 38 -3.90 6.90 -2.77
CA LEU A 38 -2.84 7.81 -3.22
C LEU A 38 -2.91 9.22 -2.60
N SER A 39 -4.01 9.60 -1.98
CA SER A 39 -4.14 10.87 -1.25
C SER A 39 -3.61 10.82 0.19
N ARG A 40 -3.16 9.65 0.68
CA ARG A 40 -2.80 9.40 2.08
C ARG A 40 -1.34 8.97 2.21
N PHE A 41 -0.45 9.91 1.94
CA PHE A 41 1.00 9.67 1.96
C PHE A 41 1.69 10.63 2.93
N SER A 42 2.79 10.17 3.52
CA SER A 42 3.71 10.98 4.29
C SER A 42 4.58 11.86 3.39
N SER A 43 5.32 12.79 3.99
CA SER A 43 6.34 13.59 3.29
C SER A 43 7.49 12.74 2.72
N ARG A 44 7.68 11.52 3.22
CA ARG A 44 8.68 10.55 2.71
C ARG A 44 8.18 9.77 1.50
N GLY A 45 6.93 9.98 1.06
CA GLY A 45 6.34 9.24 -0.05
C GLY A 45 5.92 7.80 0.33
N LEU A 46 5.62 7.54 1.60
CA LEU A 46 5.13 6.26 2.11
C LEU A 46 3.65 6.37 2.50
N PRO A 47 2.83 5.31 2.31
CA PRO A 47 1.43 5.34 2.70
C PRO A 47 1.27 5.49 4.22
N LEU A 48 0.31 6.32 4.64
CA LEU A 48 -0.06 6.46 6.03
C LEU A 48 -0.91 5.26 6.47
N ILE A 49 -0.64 4.75 7.67
CA ILE A 49 -1.38 3.60 8.23
C ILE A 49 -2.81 4.01 8.66
N GLY A 50 -2.99 5.22 9.23
CA GLY A 50 -4.29 5.71 9.66
C GLY A 50 -4.88 4.91 10.84
N GLU A 51 -6.21 4.84 10.88
CA GLU A 51 -6.96 4.25 12.00
C GLU A 51 -7.03 2.72 11.96
N CYS A 52 -6.83 2.12 10.78
CA CYS A 52 -6.93 0.68 10.58
C CYS A 52 -5.77 0.16 9.75
N ASP A 53 -5.33 -1.05 10.06
CA ASP A 53 -4.38 -1.82 9.25
C ASP A 53 -5.03 -3.14 8.83
N TRP A 54 -4.55 -3.76 7.75
CA TRP A 54 -4.95 -5.11 7.37
C TRP A 54 -4.74 -6.12 8.51
N ASN A 55 -3.72 -5.92 9.34
CA ASN A 55 -3.55 -6.63 10.59
C ASN A 55 -4.23 -5.83 11.71
N ASP A 56 -5.41 -6.24 12.13
CA ASP A 56 -6.21 -5.57 13.17
C ASP A 56 -5.44 -5.32 14.48
N GLY A 57 -4.42 -6.14 14.78
CA GLY A 57 -3.52 -5.93 15.89
C GLY A 57 -2.66 -4.66 15.80
N LEU A 58 -2.58 -4.04 14.60
CA LEU A 58 -1.91 -2.76 14.37
C LEU A 58 -2.88 -1.60 14.18
N SER A 59 -4.19 -1.82 14.31
CA SER A 59 -5.16 -0.72 14.41
C SER A 59 -4.78 0.18 15.59
N HIS A 60 -4.97 1.47 15.47
CA HIS A 60 -4.56 2.50 16.43
C HIS A 60 -3.06 2.89 16.44
N VAL A 61 -2.20 2.21 15.68
CA VAL A 61 -0.77 2.56 15.60
C VAL A 61 -0.55 3.92 14.94
N GLY A 62 -1.42 4.28 13.98
CA GLY A 62 -1.35 5.49 13.17
C GLY A 62 -2.57 6.43 13.28
N ASN A 63 -3.32 6.43 14.38
CA ASN A 63 -4.57 7.18 14.54
C ASN A 63 -4.45 8.69 14.31
N LYS A 64 -3.25 9.25 14.47
CA LYS A 64 -2.96 10.67 14.22
C LYS A 64 -2.52 10.94 12.78
N TRP A 65 -2.62 9.94 11.89
CA TRP A 65 -2.25 10.06 10.48
C TRP A 65 -0.80 10.51 10.25
N LYS A 66 0.14 10.00 11.07
CA LYS A 66 1.58 10.24 10.95
C LYS A 66 2.35 8.94 10.71
N GLY A 67 1.90 7.83 11.32
CA GLY A 67 2.49 6.52 11.15
C GLY A 67 2.36 6.02 9.71
N GLU A 68 3.36 5.27 9.23
CA GLU A 68 3.48 4.78 7.86
C GLU A 68 3.39 3.25 7.84
N THR A 69 2.91 2.69 6.72
CA THR A 69 2.80 1.24 6.54
C THR A 69 3.55 0.78 5.30
N ILE A 70 4.56 -0.07 5.50
CA ILE A 70 5.41 -0.54 4.41
C ILE A 70 4.75 -1.70 3.66
N TRP A 71 4.04 -2.58 4.37
CA TRP A 71 3.28 -3.64 3.73
C TRP A 71 2.27 -3.09 2.72
N LEU A 72 1.47 -2.07 3.10
CA LEU A 72 0.52 -1.43 2.20
C LEU A 72 1.24 -0.76 1.01
N GLY A 73 2.45 -0.22 1.25
CA GLY A 73 3.28 0.33 0.17
C GLY A 73 3.61 -0.72 -0.90
N HIS A 74 4.07 -1.90 -0.51
CA HIS A 74 4.32 -3.01 -1.44
C HIS A 74 3.04 -3.43 -2.19
N PHE A 75 1.94 -3.58 -1.46
CA PHE A 75 0.65 -3.95 -2.03
C PHE A 75 0.13 -2.91 -3.03
N LEU A 76 0.17 -1.64 -2.67
CA LEU A 76 -0.27 -0.53 -3.55
C LEU A 76 0.60 -0.43 -4.81
N TYR A 77 1.92 -0.60 -4.71
CA TYR A 77 2.79 -0.71 -5.88
C TYR A 77 2.31 -1.82 -6.83
N GLY A 78 2.01 -2.99 -6.28
CA GLY A 78 1.49 -4.11 -7.07
C GLY A 78 0.15 -3.82 -7.74
N ILE A 79 -0.76 -3.10 -7.08
CA ILE A 79 -2.04 -2.66 -7.66
C ILE A 79 -1.79 -1.70 -8.82
N LEU A 80 -1.01 -0.64 -8.60
CA LEU A 80 -0.73 0.39 -9.62
C LEU A 80 -0.09 -0.20 -10.87
N SER A 81 0.86 -1.11 -10.69
CA SER A 81 1.55 -1.79 -11.79
C SER A 81 0.62 -2.70 -12.61
N ARG A 82 -0.32 -3.38 -11.94
CA ARG A 82 -1.25 -4.32 -12.61
C ARG A 82 -2.45 -3.65 -13.25
N ILE A 83 -2.93 -2.53 -12.71
CA ILE A 83 -4.08 -1.83 -13.29
C ILE A 83 -3.69 -0.99 -14.52
N ALA A 84 -2.47 -0.49 -14.59
CA ALA A 84 -2.03 0.40 -15.67
C ALA A 84 -2.16 -0.19 -17.09
N PRO A 85 -1.82 -1.47 -17.36
CA PRO A 85 -2.09 -2.09 -18.66
C PRO A 85 -3.58 -2.10 -19.02
N LEU A 86 -4.45 -2.41 -18.06
CA LEU A 86 -5.90 -2.41 -18.25
C LEU A 86 -6.44 -1.01 -18.56
N MET A 87 -5.94 0.01 -17.86
CA MET A 87 -6.29 1.42 -18.12
C MET A 87 -5.91 1.85 -19.52
N LYS A 88 -4.71 1.47 -20.00
CA LYS A 88 -4.26 1.73 -21.37
C LYS A 88 -5.19 1.10 -22.41
N GLN A 89 -5.62 -0.14 -22.19
CA GLN A 89 -6.57 -0.83 -23.06
C GLN A 89 -7.95 -0.14 -23.11
N ARG A 90 -8.32 0.56 -22.04
CA ARG A 90 -9.57 1.35 -21.95
C ARG A 90 -9.42 2.80 -22.46
N GLY A 91 -8.23 3.21 -22.91
CA GLY A 91 -7.98 4.55 -23.41
C GLY A 91 -7.47 5.55 -22.35
N ASP A 92 -7.44 5.19 -21.06
CA ASP A 92 -6.99 6.05 -19.95
C ASP A 92 -5.46 6.14 -19.85
N THR A 93 -4.81 6.38 -20.98
CA THR A 93 -3.34 6.33 -21.10
C THR A 93 -2.65 7.35 -20.21
N ALA A 94 -3.20 8.55 -20.06
CA ALA A 94 -2.60 9.61 -19.26
C ALA A 94 -2.59 9.22 -17.75
N LYS A 95 -3.74 8.75 -17.26
CA LYS A 95 -3.87 8.30 -15.86
C LYS A 95 -3.04 7.04 -15.59
N ALA A 96 -2.97 6.12 -16.54
CA ALA A 96 -2.09 4.95 -16.46
C ALA A 96 -0.61 5.33 -16.31
N LYS A 97 -0.15 6.34 -17.05
CA LYS A 97 1.22 6.87 -16.92
C LYS A 97 1.47 7.50 -15.55
N ASP A 98 0.51 8.27 -15.01
CA ASP A 98 0.63 8.85 -13.66
C ASP A 98 0.69 7.77 -12.60
N TYR A 99 -0.14 6.73 -12.69
CA TYR A 99 -0.10 5.62 -11.73
C TYR A 99 1.23 4.86 -11.77
N LEU A 100 1.80 4.62 -12.95
CA LEU A 100 3.13 3.98 -13.06
C LEU A 100 4.23 4.88 -12.47
N ARG A 101 4.19 6.19 -12.74
CA ARG A 101 5.14 7.14 -12.14
C ARG A 101 5.05 7.13 -10.61
N ARG A 102 3.84 7.14 -10.05
CA ARG A 102 3.62 7.05 -8.59
C ARG A 102 4.08 5.72 -8.02
N ALA A 103 3.90 4.62 -8.77
CA ALA A 103 4.41 3.32 -8.37
C ALA A 103 5.94 3.33 -8.24
N GLU A 104 6.67 3.86 -9.22
CA GLU A 104 8.12 3.94 -9.14
C GLU A 104 8.60 4.84 -7.98
N LEU A 105 8.01 6.00 -7.77
CA LEU A 105 8.32 6.87 -6.63
C LEU A 105 8.08 6.15 -5.29
N LEU A 106 7.00 5.40 -5.18
CA LEU A 106 6.70 4.60 -3.99
C LEU A 106 7.74 3.50 -3.78
N LYS A 107 8.13 2.79 -4.83
CA LYS A 107 9.20 1.78 -4.79
C LYS A 107 10.53 2.37 -4.33
N GLU A 108 10.90 3.53 -4.86
CA GLU A 108 12.09 4.27 -4.45
C GLU A 108 12.02 4.64 -2.97
N ALA A 109 10.90 5.23 -2.50
CA ALA A 109 10.69 5.61 -1.11
C ALA A 109 10.80 4.41 -0.16
N ILE A 110 10.17 3.28 -0.49
CA ILE A 110 10.26 2.05 0.30
C ILE A 110 11.72 1.59 0.42
N ASN A 111 12.45 1.55 -0.69
CA ASN A 111 13.83 1.08 -0.69
C ASN A 111 14.80 2.05 -0.03
N GLN A 112 14.49 3.34 -0.03
CA GLN A 112 15.29 4.37 0.61
C GLN A 112 15.09 4.39 2.13
N TYR A 113 13.83 4.31 2.59
CA TYR A 113 13.50 4.56 3.99
C TYR A 113 13.22 3.32 4.82
N ALA A 114 12.70 2.24 4.20
CA ALA A 114 12.18 1.11 4.95
C ALA A 114 13.08 -0.13 4.98
N TRP A 115 14.26 -0.08 4.37
CA TRP A 115 15.24 -1.18 4.40
C TRP A 115 16.15 -1.10 5.61
N ASP A 116 16.16 -2.12 6.45
CA ASP A 116 16.92 -2.20 7.70
C ASP A 116 18.29 -2.90 7.57
N GLY A 117 18.78 -3.04 6.35
CA GLY A 117 20.03 -3.74 6.05
C GLY A 117 19.85 -5.24 5.76
N GLU A 118 18.87 -5.90 6.40
CA GLU A 118 18.57 -7.32 6.24
C GLU A 118 17.12 -7.62 5.83
N TRP A 119 16.17 -6.72 6.17
CA TRP A 119 14.75 -6.86 5.84
C TRP A 119 14.02 -5.52 5.82
N TYR A 120 12.77 -5.50 5.39
CA TYR A 120 11.91 -4.32 5.38
C TYR A 120 11.17 -4.18 6.71
N TRP A 121 11.05 -2.94 7.22
CA TRP A 121 10.17 -2.64 8.34
C TRP A 121 8.74 -3.06 8.05
N ARG A 122 7.94 -3.15 9.12
CA ARG A 122 6.51 -3.35 8.97
C ARG A 122 5.76 -2.01 8.87
N ALA A 123 6.08 -1.09 9.76
CA ALA A 123 5.40 0.20 9.89
C ALA A 123 6.20 1.16 10.78
N THR A 124 5.74 2.42 10.85
CA THR A 124 6.09 3.34 11.94
C THR A 124 4.84 3.73 12.71
N LYS A 125 4.98 4.01 14.01
CA LYS A 125 3.94 4.61 14.82
C LYS A 125 3.83 6.11 14.58
N ASP A 126 2.78 6.76 15.10
CA ASP A 126 2.60 8.22 15.02
C ASP A 126 3.71 9.03 15.69
N ASN A 127 4.45 8.46 16.63
CA ASN A 127 5.60 9.07 17.29
C ASN A 127 6.94 8.82 16.56
N GLY A 128 6.90 8.15 15.39
CA GLY A 128 8.07 7.80 14.60
C GLY A 128 8.78 6.50 15.01
N GLU A 129 8.32 5.82 16.05
CA GLU A 129 8.87 4.52 16.46
C GLU A 129 8.65 3.47 15.37
N ILE A 130 9.70 2.73 15.04
CA ILE A 130 9.67 1.72 13.98
C ILE A 130 9.16 0.38 14.54
N LEU A 131 8.32 -0.29 13.78
CA LEU A 131 7.88 -1.66 14.01
C LEU A 131 8.52 -2.58 12.97
N GLY A 132 9.06 -3.70 13.43
CA GLY A 132 9.65 -4.70 12.55
C GLY A 132 11.09 -4.40 12.13
N SER A 133 11.86 -3.70 12.97
CA SER A 133 13.29 -3.43 12.80
C SER A 133 14.13 -4.37 13.66
N LYS A 134 15.37 -4.62 13.23
CA LYS A 134 16.39 -5.34 14.02
C LYS A 134 16.64 -4.71 15.39
N ASN A 135 16.39 -3.41 15.52
CA ASN A 135 16.56 -2.67 16.75
C ASN A 135 15.37 -2.81 17.74
N CYS A 136 14.26 -3.41 17.29
CA CYS A 136 13.13 -3.69 18.18
C CYS A 136 13.50 -4.82 19.15
N GLU A 137 13.12 -4.69 20.41
CA GLU A 137 13.31 -5.75 21.41
C GLU A 137 12.43 -6.97 21.07
N ARG A 138 11.18 -6.74 20.69
CA ARG A 138 10.18 -7.73 20.28
C ARG A 138 9.61 -7.39 18.90
N GLY A 139 9.13 -8.41 18.18
CA GLY A 139 8.55 -8.21 16.84
C GLY A 139 9.54 -7.60 15.84
N LYS A 140 10.78 -8.11 15.81
CA LYS A 140 11.86 -7.61 14.95
C LYS A 140 11.57 -7.73 13.48
N ILE A 141 10.80 -8.73 13.07
CA ILE A 141 10.49 -9.00 11.66
C ILE A 141 9.03 -9.39 11.50
N PHE A 142 8.42 -8.99 10.41
CA PHE A 142 7.07 -9.36 9.99
C PHE A 142 7.11 -10.00 8.62
N LEU A 143 6.56 -11.21 8.49
CA LEU A 143 6.61 -12.00 7.27
C LEU A 143 5.99 -11.26 6.07
N ASN A 144 4.82 -10.64 6.27
CA ASN A 144 4.08 -10.01 5.18
C ASN A 144 4.84 -8.85 4.52
N ALA A 145 5.64 -8.07 5.25
CA ALA A 145 6.48 -7.02 4.65
C ALA A 145 7.53 -7.61 3.71
N GLN A 146 8.10 -8.77 4.03
CA GLN A 146 9.11 -9.44 3.22
C GLN A 146 8.50 -10.12 1.99
N THR A 147 7.47 -10.94 2.22
CA THR A 147 6.83 -11.69 1.12
C THR A 147 6.19 -10.78 0.09
N TRP A 148 5.53 -9.69 0.50
CA TRP A 148 4.92 -8.75 -0.43
C TRP A 148 5.93 -7.88 -1.18
N ALA A 149 7.10 -7.62 -0.60
CA ALA A 149 8.21 -6.99 -1.33
C ALA A 149 8.66 -7.83 -2.54
N VAL A 150 8.65 -9.17 -2.38
CA VAL A 150 8.95 -10.13 -3.45
C VAL A 150 7.79 -10.27 -4.44
N ILE A 151 6.58 -10.53 -3.94
CA ILE A 151 5.36 -10.75 -4.75
C ILE A 151 5.05 -9.56 -5.68
N CYS A 152 5.25 -8.34 -5.17
CA CYS A 152 4.98 -7.13 -5.93
C CYS A 152 6.19 -6.61 -6.73
N GLY A 153 7.40 -7.12 -6.49
CA GLY A 153 8.61 -6.71 -7.20
C GLY A 153 9.15 -5.35 -6.78
N THR A 154 8.88 -4.93 -5.54
CA THR A 154 9.46 -3.70 -4.99
C THR A 154 10.89 -3.89 -4.52
N ALA A 155 11.24 -5.08 -4.02
CA ALA A 155 12.59 -5.43 -3.66
C ALA A 155 13.48 -5.65 -4.90
N THR A 156 14.76 -5.27 -4.80
CA THR A 156 15.77 -5.76 -5.76
C THR A 156 15.98 -7.26 -5.56
N PRO A 157 16.52 -8.00 -6.55
CA PRO A 157 16.79 -9.44 -6.42
C PRO A 157 17.65 -9.78 -5.18
N GLU A 158 18.64 -8.96 -4.87
CA GLU A 158 19.54 -9.12 -3.73
C GLU A 158 18.77 -8.93 -2.40
N ARG A 159 18.01 -7.84 -2.30
CA ARG A 159 17.18 -7.56 -1.11
C ARG A 159 16.10 -8.62 -0.92
N ALA A 160 15.48 -9.08 -2.00
CA ALA A 160 14.50 -10.16 -1.97
C ALA A 160 15.05 -11.43 -1.34
N LYS A 161 16.24 -11.88 -1.79
CA LYS A 161 16.94 -13.04 -1.21
C LYS A 161 17.26 -12.83 0.26
N THR A 162 17.83 -11.67 0.62
CA THR A 162 18.23 -11.34 1.99
C THR A 162 17.00 -11.27 2.90
N ALA A 163 15.93 -10.61 2.49
CA ALA A 163 14.71 -10.48 3.27
C ALA A 163 14.05 -11.85 3.53
N MET A 164 13.98 -12.72 2.51
CA MET A 164 13.42 -14.07 2.67
C MET A 164 14.31 -14.98 3.52
N ALA A 165 15.65 -14.86 3.41
CA ALA A 165 16.57 -15.57 4.29
C ALA A 165 16.41 -15.12 5.76
N SER A 166 16.23 -13.82 5.99
CA SER A 166 15.97 -13.26 7.32
C SER A 166 14.63 -13.73 7.87
N ALA A 167 13.57 -13.75 7.04
CA ALA A 167 12.27 -14.30 7.46
C ALA A 167 12.40 -15.78 7.89
N LYS A 168 13.10 -16.63 7.10
CA LYS A 168 13.34 -18.02 7.45
C LYS A 168 14.15 -18.22 8.73
N LYS A 169 15.06 -17.26 9.03
CA LYS A 169 15.94 -17.35 10.22
C LYS A 169 15.21 -16.95 11.49
N TRP A 170 14.29 -15.99 11.44
CA TRP A 170 13.73 -15.34 12.60
C TRP A 170 12.25 -15.69 12.88
N LEU A 171 11.57 -16.36 11.94
CA LEU A 171 10.20 -16.84 12.05
C LEU A 171 10.10 -18.35 11.86
#